data_39340affe79aee1a9469d561e8186811
#
_entry.id   39340affe79aee1a9469d561e8186811
#
_cell.length_a   1.000
_cell.length_b   1.000
_cell.length_c   1.000
_cell.angle_alpha   90.00
_cell.angle_beta   90.00
_cell.angle_gamma   90.00
#
_symmetry.space_group_name_H-M   'P 1'
#
loop_
_entity.id
_entity.type
_entity.pdbx_description
1 polymer ?
#
loop_
_entity_poly.entity_id
_entity_poly.type
_entity_poly.pdbx_seq_one_letter_code
_entity_poly.pdbx_strand_id
1 'polypeptide(L)'
;MNILIADSGSTKTDWSLIDGQGQVVMTCKTQGINPIHMQDAEVLQILKSELILPESPQEVYFYGSGVTEAMKPRMNSLLQQAFPGAKVEAEGDMIGAARALFG
;
A
#
# COMPACT_ATOMS: atom_id res chain seq x y z
N MET A 1 -1.51 -15.53 7.87
CA MET A 1 -1.02 -14.69 6.77
C MET A 1 -1.60 -13.29 6.91
N ASN A 2 -0.75 -12.27 6.80
CA ASN A 2 -1.19 -10.88 6.95
C ASN A 2 -1.19 -10.17 5.61
N ILE A 3 -2.23 -9.39 5.36
CA ILE A 3 -2.40 -8.62 4.14
C ILE A 3 -2.49 -7.16 4.52
N LEU A 4 -1.67 -6.32 3.90
CA LEU A 4 -1.70 -4.87 4.09
C LEU A 4 -2.41 -4.24 2.90
N ILE A 5 -3.42 -3.43 3.17
CA ILE A 5 -4.19 -2.74 2.14
C ILE A 5 -4.12 -1.24 2.38
N ALA A 6 -3.80 -0.50 1.33
CA ALA A 6 -3.72 0.96 1.37
C ALA A 6 -4.72 1.58 0.42
N ASP A 7 -5.37 2.64 0.90
CA ASP A 7 -6.22 3.51 0.10
C ASP A 7 -5.62 4.91 0.16
N SER A 8 -4.96 5.33 -0.92
CA SER A 8 -4.22 6.59 -0.95
C SER A 8 -4.96 7.65 -1.73
N GLY A 9 -5.32 8.73 -1.04
CA GLY A 9 -5.83 9.94 -1.65
C GLY A 9 -4.73 10.99 -1.81
N SER A 10 -5.13 12.22 -2.12
CA SER A 10 -4.19 13.31 -2.37
C SER A 10 -3.51 13.81 -1.08
N THR A 11 -4.17 13.67 0.07
CA THR A 11 -3.67 14.22 1.33
C THR A 11 -3.30 13.17 2.36
N LYS A 12 -3.88 11.97 2.27
CA LYS A 12 -3.62 10.92 3.25
C LYS A 12 -3.75 9.55 2.61
N THR A 13 -3.11 8.57 3.28
CA THR A 13 -3.26 7.16 2.94
C THR A 13 -3.79 6.43 4.17
N ASP A 14 -4.87 5.69 3.99
CA ASP A 14 -5.42 4.82 5.02
C ASP A 14 -4.87 3.41 4.81
N TRP A 15 -4.29 2.85 5.87
CA TRP A 15 -3.69 1.52 5.85
C TRP A 15 -4.46 0.59 6.77
N SER A 16 -4.70 -0.64 6.32
CA SER A 16 -5.36 -1.68 7.11
C SER A 16 -4.54 -2.96 7.02
N LEU A 17 -4.18 -3.52 8.16
CA LEU A 17 -3.51 -4.81 8.25
C LEU A 17 -4.56 -5.86 8.62
N ILE A 18 -4.69 -6.88 7.78
CA ILE A 18 -5.74 -7.90 7.89
C ILE A 18 -5.07 -9.26 8.07
N ASP A 19 -5.57 -10.04 9.03
CA ASP A 19 -5.03 -11.39 9.27
C ASP A 19 -5.59 -12.42 8.29
N GLY A 20 -5.16 -13.67 8.43
CA GLY A 20 -5.58 -14.76 7.54
C GLY A 20 -7.06 -15.13 7.64
N GLN A 21 -7.76 -14.60 8.65
CA GLN A 21 -9.19 -14.82 8.85
C GLN A 21 -10.03 -13.64 8.34
N GLY A 22 -9.39 -12.64 7.75
CA GLY A 22 -10.08 -11.48 7.23
C GLY A 22 -10.39 -10.41 8.27
N GLN A 23 -9.86 -10.52 9.47
CA GLN A 23 -10.08 -9.55 10.54
C GLN A 23 -9.03 -8.45 10.50
N VAL A 24 -9.47 -7.21 10.75
CA VAL A 24 -8.57 -6.06 10.79
C VAL A 24 -7.77 -6.11 12.10
N VAL A 25 -6.47 -6.30 11.98
CA VAL A 25 -5.54 -6.35 13.12
C VAL A 25 -5.23 -4.94 13.60
N MET A 26 -5.02 -4.01 12.67
CA MET A 26 -4.77 -2.61 12.99
C MET A 26 -5.06 -1.73 11.77
N THR A 27 -5.28 -0.45 12.04
CA THR A 27 -5.35 0.58 11.00
C THR A 27 -4.43 1.72 11.37
N CYS A 28 -3.90 2.40 10.36
CA CYS A 28 -3.11 3.62 10.58
C CYS A 28 -3.22 4.53 9.36
N LYS A 29 -2.68 5.73 9.51
CA LYS A 29 -2.71 6.74 8.45
C LYS A 29 -1.32 7.31 8.24
N THR A 30 -1.00 7.59 6.99
CA THR A 30 0.21 8.31 6.60
C THR A 30 -0.17 9.45 5.67
N GLN A 31 0.83 10.21 5.25
CA GLN A 31 0.64 11.18 4.19
C GLN A 31 0.14 10.49 2.92
N GLY A 32 -0.55 11.24 2.05
CA GLY A 32 -0.94 10.76 0.74
C GLY A 32 0.29 10.40 -0.09
N ILE A 33 0.20 9.31 -0.84
CA ILE A 33 1.28 8.85 -1.71
C ILE A 33 0.81 8.93 -3.15
N ASN A 34 1.39 9.87 -3.91
CA ASN A 34 1.07 10.03 -5.31
C ASN A 34 2.36 9.98 -6.12
N PRO A 35 2.64 8.86 -6.79
CA PRO A 35 3.90 8.69 -7.51
C PRO A 35 4.09 9.64 -8.69
N ILE A 36 3.01 10.27 -9.18
CA ILE A 36 3.12 11.26 -10.24
C ILE A 36 3.83 12.53 -9.75
N HIS A 37 3.59 12.92 -8.49
CA HIS A 37 4.07 14.18 -7.92
C HIS A 37 5.19 13.99 -6.90
N MET A 38 5.57 12.78 -6.58
CA MET A 38 6.56 12.49 -5.54
C MET A 38 7.76 11.75 -6.11
N GLN A 39 8.92 12.02 -5.56
CA GLN A 39 10.13 11.29 -5.91
C GLN A 39 10.18 9.97 -5.13
N ASP A 40 10.98 9.02 -5.64
CA ASP A 40 11.10 7.70 -5.02
C ASP A 40 11.52 7.78 -3.54
N ALA A 41 12.48 8.68 -3.24
CA ALA A 41 12.95 8.84 -1.87
C ALA A 41 11.85 9.31 -0.93
N GLU A 42 10.94 10.17 -1.39
CA GLU A 42 9.82 10.65 -0.60
C GLU A 42 8.83 9.53 -0.30
N VAL A 43 8.50 8.73 -1.31
CA VAL A 43 7.59 7.59 -1.15
C VAL A 43 8.19 6.57 -0.19
N LEU A 44 9.47 6.22 -0.36
CA LEU A 44 10.14 5.27 0.51
C LEU A 44 10.23 5.77 1.95
N GLN A 45 10.44 7.07 2.15
CA GLN A 45 10.48 7.64 3.48
C GLN A 45 9.14 7.46 4.19
N ILE A 46 8.03 7.72 3.51
CA ILE A 46 6.70 7.51 4.08
C ILE A 46 6.49 6.05 4.44
N LEU A 47 6.80 5.15 3.53
CA LEU A 47 6.61 3.71 3.74
C LEU A 47 7.46 3.16 4.88
N LYS A 48 8.67 3.69 5.07
CA LYS A 48 9.60 3.19 6.08
C LYS A 48 9.53 3.91 7.41
N SER A 49 9.13 5.19 7.40
CA SER A 49 9.18 6.03 8.60
C SER A 49 7.82 6.29 9.24
N GLU A 50 6.78 6.50 8.42
CA GLU A 50 5.45 6.82 8.94
C GLU A 50 4.59 5.58 9.17
N LEU A 51 4.83 4.52 8.41
CA LEU A 51 4.05 3.29 8.50
C LEU A 51 4.73 2.34 9.47
N ILE A 52 4.12 2.17 10.65
CA ILE A 52 4.64 1.28 11.70
C ILE A 52 3.67 0.12 11.84
N LEU A 53 4.16 -1.08 11.58
CA LEU A 53 3.34 -2.29 11.61
C LEU A 53 3.81 -3.23 12.73
N PRO A 54 2.87 -3.90 13.42
CA PRO A 54 3.23 -4.87 14.46
C PRO A 54 3.86 -6.14 13.88
N GLU A 55 3.53 -6.46 12.64
CA GLU A 55 4.03 -7.65 11.95
C GLU A 55 4.28 -7.33 10.49
N SER A 56 5.21 -8.04 9.88
CA SER A 56 5.49 -7.90 8.45
C SER A 56 4.36 -8.53 7.63
N PRO A 57 3.81 -7.82 6.63
CA PRO A 57 2.78 -8.41 5.78
C PRO A 57 3.39 -9.37 4.77
N GLN A 58 2.64 -10.40 4.39
CA GLN A 58 3.00 -11.31 3.30
C GLN A 58 2.52 -10.78 1.95
N GLU A 59 1.45 -9.97 1.96
CA GLU A 59 0.94 -9.35 0.75
C GLU A 59 0.65 -7.88 1.02
N VAL A 60 0.88 -7.03 0.01
CA VAL A 60 0.61 -5.60 0.09
C VAL A 60 -0.14 -5.18 -1.16
N TYR A 61 -1.30 -4.57 -0.97
CA TYR A 61 -2.12 -4.03 -2.04
C TYR A 61 -2.28 -2.53 -1.83
N PHE A 62 -1.84 -1.76 -2.81
CA PHE A 62 -1.86 -0.30 -2.74
C PHE A 62 -2.79 0.25 -3.82
N TYR A 63 -3.82 0.98 -3.40
CA TYR A 63 -4.80 1.59 -4.29
C TYR A 63 -4.72 3.10 -4.18
N GLY A 64 -4.39 3.77 -5.27
CA GLY A 64 -4.20 5.21 -5.25
C GLY A 64 -4.54 5.87 -6.57
N SER A 65 -5.10 7.06 -6.50
CA SER A 65 -5.52 7.82 -7.70
C SER A 65 -4.34 8.19 -8.59
N GLY A 66 -3.13 8.25 -8.05
CA GLY A 66 -1.93 8.55 -8.84
C GLY A 66 -1.27 7.34 -9.47
N VAL A 67 -1.82 6.14 -9.26
CA VAL A 67 -1.25 4.90 -9.81
C VAL A 67 -1.87 4.63 -11.18
N THR A 68 -1.32 5.27 -12.19
CA THR A 68 -1.69 5.02 -13.59
C THR A 68 -1.00 3.76 -14.09
N GLU A 69 -1.38 3.28 -15.27
CA GLU A 69 -0.71 2.13 -15.88
C GLU A 69 0.80 2.36 -16.00
N ALA A 70 1.20 3.60 -16.32
CA ALA A 70 2.61 3.94 -16.45
C ALA A 70 3.34 3.94 -15.10
N MET A 71 2.63 4.21 -14.00
CA MET A 71 3.22 4.30 -12.66
C MET A 71 3.23 2.96 -11.92
N LYS A 72 2.46 1.98 -12.35
CA LYS A 72 2.39 0.68 -11.66
C LYS A 72 3.75 0.02 -11.46
N PRO A 73 4.60 -0.12 -12.50
CA PRO A 73 5.91 -0.76 -12.28
C PRO A 73 6.76 -0.03 -11.26
N ARG A 74 6.75 1.31 -11.30
CA ARG A 74 7.52 2.12 -10.35
C ARG A 74 6.98 1.94 -8.93
N MET A 75 5.66 2.03 -8.76
CA MET A 75 5.06 1.89 -7.43
C MET A 75 5.27 0.49 -6.87
N ASN A 76 5.15 -0.54 -7.71
CA ASN A 76 5.44 -1.92 -7.29
C ASN A 76 6.90 -2.08 -6.84
N SER A 77 7.83 -1.45 -7.54
CA SER A 77 9.24 -1.48 -7.15
C SER A 77 9.46 -0.83 -5.79
N LEU A 78 8.82 0.31 -5.53
CA LEU A 78 8.94 1.01 -4.25
C LEU A 78 8.34 0.20 -3.11
N LEU A 79 7.18 -0.40 -3.33
CA LEU A 79 6.55 -1.28 -2.35
C LEU A 79 7.43 -2.50 -2.06
N GLN A 80 8.04 -3.08 -3.09
CA GLN A 80 8.91 -4.24 -2.91
C GLN A 80 10.16 -3.88 -2.11
N GLN A 81 10.69 -2.68 -2.29
CA GLN A 81 11.83 -2.20 -1.51
C GLN A 81 11.47 -2.01 -0.03
N ALA A 82 10.25 -1.55 0.25
CA ALA A 82 9.79 -1.36 1.62
C ALA A 82 9.38 -2.69 2.28
N PHE A 83 8.89 -3.64 1.48
CA PHE A 83 8.40 -4.94 1.97
C PHE A 83 9.04 -6.07 1.16
N PRO A 84 10.33 -6.33 1.35
CA PRO A 84 11.09 -7.20 0.43
C PRO A 84 10.63 -8.66 0.40
N GLY A 85 9.98 -9.14 1.43
CA GLY A 85 9.46 -10.52 1.46
C GLY A 85 8.01 -10.67 1.05
N ALA A 86 7.35 -9.57 0.68
CA ALA A 86 5.92 -9.59 0.41
C ALA A 86 5.61 -9.64 -1.08
N LYS A 87 4.44 -10.19 -1.41
CA LYS A 87 3.85 -10.02 -2.73
C LYS A 87 3.21 -8.63 -2.76
N VAL A 88 3.60 -7.79 -3.70
CA VAL A 88 3.11 -6.41 -3.78
C VAL A 88 2.36 -6.16 -5.08
N GLU A 89 1.32 -5.31 -5.00
CA GLU A 89 0.54 -4.93 -6.16
C GLU A 89 -0.03 -3.53 -5.98
N ALA A 90 0.17 -2.66 -6.96
CA ALA A 90 -0.37 -1.32 -6.98
C ALA A 90 -1.44 -1.20 -8.06
N GLU A 91 -2.54 -0.53 -7.74
CA GLU A 91 -3.68 -0.34 -8.63
C GLU A 91 -4.19 1.09 -8.54
N GLY A 92 -4.87 1.53 -9.61
CA GLY A 92 -5.35 2.89 -9.73
C GLY A 92 -6.71 3.18 -9.13
N ASP A 93 -7.46 2.16 -8.69
CA ASP A 93 -8.82 2.37 -8.18
C ASP A 93 -9.17 1.39 -7.06
N MET A 94 -10.27 1.71 -6.37
CA MET A 94 -10.75 0.94 -5.23
C MET A 94 -11.53 -0.33 -5.59
N ILE A 95 -11.84 -0.55 -6.85
CA ILE A 95 -12.50 -1.78 -7.28
C ILE A 95 -11.58 -2.97 -6.99
N GLY A 96 -10.28 -2.77 -7.19
CA GLY A 96 -9.29 -3.78 -6.85
C GLY A 96 -9.25 -4.10 -5.37
N ALA A 97 -9.49 -3.12 -4.49
CA ALA A 97 -9.51 -3.35 -3.05
C ALA A 97 -10.60 -4.34 -2.64
N ALA A 98 -11.78 -4.24 -3.25
CA ALA A 98 -12.86 -5.18 -2.99
C ALA A 98 -12.45 -6.62 -3.36
N ARG A 99 -11.74 -6.78 -4.47
CA ARG A 99 -11.24 -8.10 -4.86
C ARG A 99 -10.20 -8.64 -3.89
N ALA A 100 -9.32 -7.79 -3.40
CA ALA A 100 -8.30 -8.20 -2.44
C ALA A 100 -8.92 -8.69 -1.14
N LEU A 101 -10.02 -8.06 -0.70
CA LEU A 101 -10.70 -8.42 0.53
C LEU A 101 -11.60 -9.66 0.40
N PHE A 102 -12.26 -9.84 -0.72
CA PHE A 102 -13.32 -10.83 -0.86
C PHE A 102 -13.08 -11.89 -1.92
N GLY A 103 -12.02 -11.81 -2.59
CA GLY A 103 -11.83 -12.74 -3.64
C GLY A 103 -10.61 -13.03 -4.22
#